data_4498090e242c9219c86188fdcac948a0
#
_entry.id   4498090e242c9219c86188fdcac948a0
#
_cell.length_a   1.000
_cell.length_b   1.000
_cell.length_c   1.000
_cell.angle_alpha   90.00
_cell.angle_beta   90.00
_cell.angle_gamma   90.00
#
_symmetry.space_group_name_H-M   'P 1'
#
loop_
_entity.id
_entity.type
_entity.pdbx_description
1 polymer ?
#
loop_
_entity_poly.entity_id
_entity_poly.type
_entity_poly.pdbx_seq_one_letter_code
_entity_poly.pdbx_strand_id
1 'polypeptide(L)'
;WDTHPVTAAQAAAQNFIFDAATGRIGTDGCFNAGTVLELPSSVDGVRVCRLASYAMVSYTYLDTLILPDSIETVEPYAFYDKVHLRSTNLPRGLAVIPEGMFSRCIGLTGIVIPDSVREIQDEAFYQCSNLDTVVIPDSVARIGRCAFLNVRRVIYHGGAKGFPWGATRGN
;
A
#
# COMPACT_ATOMS: atom_id res chain seq x y z
N TRP A 1 -6.55 -8.39 -11.33
CA TRP A 1 -7.68 -8.51 -10.39
C TRP A 1 -8.66 -7.41 -10.73
N ASP A 2 -9.78 -7.76 -11.38
CA ASP A 2 -10.87 -6.81 -11.65
C ASP A 2 -11.74 -6.74 -10.40
N THR A 3 -11.44 -5.78 -9.55
CA THR A 3 -12.34 -5.41 -8.47
C THR A 3 -13.57 -4.74 -9.10
N HIS A 4 -14.75 -5.23 -8.74
CA HIS A 4 -16.01 -4.85 -9.38
C HIS A 4 -16.46 -3.41 -9.01
N PRO A 5 -17.20 -2.73 -9.86
CA PRO A 5 -17.80 -1.43 -9.53
C PRO A 5 -18.86 -1.59 -8.44
N VAL A 6 -18.98 -0.57 -7.59
CA VAL A 6 -20.01 -0.48 -6.56
C VAL A 6 -20.79 0.84 -6.68
N THR A 7 -21.97 0.90 -6.09
CA THR A 7 -22.72 2.15 -5.94
C THR A 7 -22.23 2.93 -4.72
N ALA A 8 -22.53 4.24 -4.65
CA ALA A 8 -22.22 5.07 -3.48
C ALA A 8 -22.86 4.49 -2.20
N ALA A 9 -24.08 3.96 -2.30
CA ALA A 9 -24.75 3.31 -1.16
C ALA A 9 -24.01 2.03 -0.69
N GLN A 10 -23.47 1.24 -1.61
CA GLN A 10 -22.66 0.05 -1.27
C GLN A 10 -21.31 0.46 -0.68
N ALA A 11 -20.66 1.51 -1.22
CA ALA A 11 -19.42 2.05 -0.67
C ALA A 11 -19.63 2.58 0.76
N ALA A 12 -20.69 3.35 0.99
CA ALA A 12 -21.05 3.85 2.32
C ALA A 12 -21.39 2.72 3.30
N ALA A 13 -22.07 1.67 2.85
CA ALA A 13 -22.36 0.50 3.69
C ALA A 13 -21.08 -0.26 4.11
N GLN A 14 -19.98 -0.09 3.38
CA GLN A 14 -18.65 -0.61 3.70
C GLN A 14 -17.77 0.44 4.39
N ASN A 15 -18.35 1.57 4.81
CA ASN A 15 -17.66 2.70 5.46
C ASN A 15 -16.54 3.34 4.60
N PHE A 16 -16.69 3.31 3.28
CA PHE A 16 -15.83 4.07 2.40
C PHE A 16 -16.34 5.51 2.25
N ILE A 17 -15.42 6.45 2.37
CA ILE A 17 -15.61 7.83 1.92
C ILE A 17 -15.04 7.93 0.51
N PHE A 18 -15.87 8.32 -0.44
CA PHE A 18 -15.48 8.49 -1.83
C PHE A 18 -15.73 9.93 -2.29
N ASP A 19 -14.70 10.55 -2.80
CA ASP A 19 -14.78 11.87 -3.45
C ASP A 19 -14.82 11.69 -4.97
N ALA A 20 -16.00 11.86 -5.54
CA ALA A 20 -16.23 11.68 -6.97
C ALA A 20 -15.51 12.71 -7.85
N ALA A 21 -15.16 13.90 -7.31
CA ALA A 21 -14.45 14.93 -8.07
C ALA A 21 -12.97 14.55 -8.30
N THR A 22 -12.38 13.81 -7.37
CA THR A 22 -10.95 13.46 -7.40
C THR A 22 -10.69 11.97 -7.59
N GLY A 23 -11.73 11.10 -7.55
CA GLY A 23 -11.60 9.65 -7.57
C GLY A 23 -10.90 9.09 -6.32
N ARG A 24 -10.89 9.85 -5.22
CA ARG A 24 -10.20 9.53 -3.97
C ARG A 24 -11.09 8.68 -3.06
N ILE A 25 -10.55 7.59 -2.55
CA ILE A 25 -11.22 6.72 -1.58
C ILE A 25 -10.45 6.63 -0.27
N GLY A 26 -11.17 6.52 0.82
CA GLY A 26 -10.65 6.32 2.17
C GLY A 26 -11.72 5.71 3.06
N THR A 27 -11.51 5.71 4.37
CA THR A 27 -12.48 5.23 5.35
C THR A 27 -12.72 6.27 6.43
N ASP A 28 -13.95 6.31 6.97
CA ASP A 28 -14.26 7.07 8.16
C ASP A 28 -14.74 6.13 9.29
N GLY A 29 -14.29 6.36 10.49
CA GLY A 29 -14.84 5.74 11.68
C GLY A 29 -14.40 4.31 12.00
N CYS A 30 -14.83 3.84 13.17
CA CYS A 30 -14.41 2.58 13.77
C CYS A 30 -15.29 1.43 13.31
N PHE A 31 -14.78 0.55 12.44
CA PHE A 31 -15.48 -0.68 12.13
C PHE A 31 -14.57 -1.89 12.14
N ASN A 32 -15.04 -2.93 12.80
CA ASN A 32 -14.47 -4.25 12.80
C ASN A 32 -15.11 -5.05 11.64
N ALA A 33 -14.83 -4.64 10.41
CA ALA A 33 -15.28 -5.37 9.24
C ALA A 33 -14.21 -6.38 8.87
N GLY A 34 -14.52 -7.60 8.81
CA GLY A 34 -13.80 -8.74 8.26
C GLY A 34 -12.27 -8.70 8.15
N THR A 35 -11.67 -9.84 7.99
CA THR A 35 -10.22 -9.97 7.81
C THR A 35 -9.77 -9.69 6.37
N VAL A 36 -10.70 -9.68 5.41
CA VAL A 36 -10.42 -9.43 3.99
C VAL A 36 -11.20 -8.22 3.51
N LEU A 37 -10.51 -7.29 2.89
CA LEU A 37 -11.08 -6.10 2.27
C LEU A 37 -10.66 -6.01 0.81
N GLU A 38 -11.62 -5.81 -0.06
CA GLU A 38 -11.42 -5.55 -1.48
C GLU A 38 -11.93 -4.14 -1.81
N LEU A 39 -11.05 -3.29 -2.32
CA LEU A 39 -11.45 -1.93 -2.73
C LEU A 39 -12.10 -1.96 -4.11
N PRO A 40 -13.18 -1.19 -4.32
CA PRO A 40 -13.84 -1.12 -5.61
C PRO A 40 -12.98 -0.39 -6.66
N SER A 41 -13.13 -0.76 -7.92
CA SER A 41 -12.47 -0.07 -9.04
C SER A 41 -13.19 1.23 -9.43
N SER A 42 -14.49 1.35 -9.11
CA SER A 42 -15.30 2.55 -9.33
C SER A 42 -16.47 2.61 -8.35
N VAL A 43 -16.96 3.83 -8.11
CA VAL A 43 -18.17 4.12 -7.33
C VAL A 43 -19.10 4.95 -8.19
N ASP A 44 -20.36 4.49 -8.40
CA ASP A 44 -21.33 5.11 -9.31
C ASP A 44 -20.76 5.45 -10.71
N GLY A 45 -19.90 4.55 -11.24
CA GLY A 45 -19.26 4.74 -12.53
C GLY A 45 -18.05 5.70 -12.52
N VAL A 46 -17.77 6.37 -11.40
CA VAL A 46 -16.57 7.21 -11.26
C VAL A 46 -15.40 6.33 -10.79
N ARG A 47 -14.31 6.35 -11.51
CA ARG A 47 -13.11 5.54 -11.27
C ARG A 47 -12.47 5.87 -9.90
N VAL A 48 -12.16 4.84 -9.14
CA VAL A 48 -11.32 4.97 -7.94
C VAL A 48 -9.86 4.95 -8.40
N CYS A 49 -9.18 6.08 -8.33
CA CYS A 49 -7.81 6.23 -8.80
C CYS A 49 -6.82 6.76 -7.76
N ARG A 50 -7.32 7.16 -6.60
CA ARG A 50 -6.48 7.69 -5.53
C ARG A 50 -6.88 7.11 -4.17
N LEU A 51 -5.88 6.73 -3.37
CA LEU A 51 -6.05 6.25 -2.02
C LEU A 51 -5.61 7.32 -1.01
N ALA A 52 -6.46 7.59 -0.04
CA ALA A 52 -6.26 8.62 0.98
C ALA A 52 -5.12 8.27 1.95
N SER A 53 -4.54 9.29 2.60
CA SER A 53 -3.72 9.10 3.80
C SER A 53 -4.54 8.41 4.88
N TYR A 54 -3.90 7.48 5.60
CA TYR A 54 -4.56 6.69 6.64
C TYR A 54 -5.86 6.02 6.19
N ALA A 55 -5.95 5.68 4.91
CA ALA A 55 -7.16 5.17 4.27
C ALA A 55 -7.80 3.99 5.00
N MET A 56 -7.00 3.18 5.70
CA MET A 56 -7.45 1.97 6.40
C MET A 56 -7.41 2.12 7.93
N VAL A 57 -7.41 3.35 8.47
CA VAL A 57 -7.24 3.59 9.92
C VAL A 57 -8.24 2.78 10.76
N SER A 58 -9.46 2.65 10.29
CA SER A 58 -10.56 1.97 10.98
C SER A 58 -10.52 0.43 10.95
N TYR A 59 -9.69 -0.14 10.07
CA TYR A 59 -9.59 -1.59 9.88
C TYR A 59 -8.45 -2.17 10.71
N THR A 60 -8.67 -2.31 12.02
CA THR A 60 -7.63 -2.76 12.97
C THR A 60 -7.19 -4.20 12.73
N TYR A 61 -8.12 -5.11 12.37
CA TYR A 61 -7.85 -6.54 12.18
C TYR A 61 -7.79 -6.97 10.72
N LEU A 62 -7.45 -6.04 9.81
CA LEU A 62 -7.32 -6.35 8.39
C LEU A 62 -6.17 -7.33 8.16
N ASP A 63 -6.46 -8.49 7.60
CA ASP A 63 -5.48 -9.53 7.26
C ASP A 63 -5.08 -9.45 5.78
N THR A 64 -6.05 -9.28 4.90
CA THR A 64 -5.83 -9.22 3.46
C THR A 64 -6.50 -7.99 2.86
N LEU A 65 -5.75 -7.25 2.05
CA LEU A 65 -6.24 -6.09 1.30
C LEU A 65 -5.99 -6.30 -0.18
N ILE A 66 -7.05 -6.11 -0.98
CA ILE A 66 -6.97 -6.19 -2.43
C ILE A 66 -7.23 -4.81 -3.01
N LEU A 67 -6.22 -4.29 -3.71
CA LEU A 67 -6.26 -2.98 -4.38
C LEU A 67 -6.56 -3.16 -5.86
N PRO A 68 -7.49 -2.36 -6.44
CA PRO A 68 -7.74 -2.39 -7.88
C PRO A 68 -6.58 -1.76 -8.66
N ASP A 69 -6.33 -2.26 -9.87
CA ASP A 69 -5.34 -1.69 -10.78
C ASP A 69 -5.71 -0.27 -11.28
N SER A 70 -6.93 0.19 -10.96
CA SER A 70 -7.36 1.56 -11.23
C SER A 70 -6.66 2.61 -10.37
N ILE A 71 -6.06 2.23 -9.23
CA ILE A 71 -5.34 3.17 -8.36
C ILE A 71 -4.01 3.55 -9.00
N GLU A 72 -3.82 4.84 -9.22
CA GLU A 72 -2.61 5.44 -9.78
C GLU A 72 -1.75 6.14 -8.72
N THR A 73 -2.41 6.65 -7.67
CA THR A 73 -1.74 7.38 -6.60
C THR A 73 -2.21 6.93 -5.23
N VAL A 74 -1.26 6.87 -4.30
CA VAL A 74 -1.51 6.58 -2.89
C VAL A 74 -0.90 7.72 -2.08
N GLU A 75 -1.68 8.26 -1.14
CA GLU A 75 -1.18 9.30 -0.24
C GLU A 75 -0.30 8.68 0.87
N PRO A 76 0.58 9.47 1.52
CA PRO A 76 1.45 8.99 2.59
C PRO A 76 0.69 8.30 3.72
N TYR A 77 1.32 7.30 4.34
CA TYR A 77 0.81 6.55 5.50
C TYR A 77 -0.53 5.83 5.29
N ALA A 78 -0.90 5.52 4.04
CA ALA A 78 -2.21 4.93 3.72
C ALA A 78 -2.54 3.66 4.53
N PHE A 79 -1.54 2.81 4.80
CA PHE A 79 -1.68 1.56 5.57
C PHE A 79 -0.81 1.55 6.83
N TYR A 80 -0.51 2.72 7.38
CA TYR A 80 0.29 2.83 8.59
C TYR A 80 -0.25 1.98 9.74
N ASP A 81 0.65 1.26 10.43
CA ASP A 81 0.39 0.48 11.65
C ASP A 81 -0.67 -0.64 11.49
N LYS A 82 -0.77 -1.21 10.29
CA LYS A 82 -1.64 -2.37 10.03
C LYS A 82 -0.95 -3.66 10.46
N VAL A 83 -0.87 -3.85 11.77
CA VAL A 83 -0.09 -4.95 12.39
C VAL A 83 -0.58 -6.34 12.03
N HIS A 84 -1.84 -6.49 11.64
CA HIS A 84 -2.44 -7.76 11.24
C HIS A 84 -2.43 -8.00 9.73
N LEU A 85 -2.09 -6.99 8.92
CA LEU A 85 -2.07 -7.12 7.46
C LEU A 85 -0.97 -8.08 7.02
N ARG A 86 -1.36 -9.24 6.51
CA ARG A 86 -0.45 -10.30 6.05
C ARG A 86 -0.20 -10.28 4.56
N SER A 87 -1.22 -9.89 3.80
CA SER A 87 -1.20 -9.93 2.34
C SER A 87 -1.84 -8.71 1.71
N THR A 88 -1.19 -8.16 0.71
CA THR A 88 -1.74 -7.12 -0.17
C THR A 88 -1.02 -7.15 -1.51
N ASN A 89 -1.66 -6.59 -2.54
CA ASN A 89 -1.04 -6.31 -3.83
C ASN A 89 -0.70 -4.83 -3.95
N LEU A 90 0.18 -4.50 -4.87
CA LEU A 90 0.36 -3.13 -5.37
C LEU A 90 -0.26 -3.00 -6.76
N PRO A 91 -1.01 -1.90 -7.05
CA PRO A 91 -1.57 -1.65 -8.37
C PRO A 91 -0.47 -1.58 -9.43
N ARG A 92 -0.73 -2.17 -10.61
CA ARG A 92 0.27 -2.26 -11.70
C ARG A 92 0.66 -0.91 -12.29
N GLY A 93 -0.18 0.13 -12.12
CA GLY A 93 0.08 1.49 -12.57
C GLY A 93 0.80 2.38 -11.57
N LEU A 94 1.06 1.89 -10.35
CA LEU A 94 1.65 2.68 -9.28
C LEU A 94 3.11 3.05 -9.59
N ALA A 95 3.40 4.36 -9.73
CA ALA A 95 4.75 4.84 -10.03
C ALA A 95 5.57 5.16 -8.77
N VAL A 96 4.92 5.48 -7.67
CA VAL A 96 5.56 5.88 -6.41
C VAL A 96 4.94 5.10 -5.25
N ILE A 97 5.77 4.44 -4.45
CA ILE A 97 5.38 3.94 -3.13
C ILE A 97 5.66 5.08 -2.14
N PRO A 98 4.60 5.73 -1.60
CA PRO A 98 4.78 6.95 -0.83
C PRO A 98 5.35 6.69 0.56
N GLU A 99 5.72 7.80 1.22
CA GLU A 99 6.24 7.82 2.58
C GLU A 99 5.34 7.04 3.54
N GLY A 100 5.96 6.16 4.31
CA GLY A 100 5.30 5.40 5.37
C GLY A 100 4.14 4.52 4.94
N MET A 101 3.95 4.23 3.64
CA MET A 101 2.77 3.50 3.12
C MET A 101 2.46 2.23 3.91
N PHE A 102 3.48 1.42 4.21
CA PHE A 102 3.37 0.19 5.01
C PHE A 102 4.17 0.27 6.32
N SER A 103 4.49 1.47 6.78
CA SER A 103 5.24 1.64 8.02
C SER A 103 4.52 0.95 9.17
N ARG A 104 5.25 0.08 9.91
CA ARG A 104 4.77 -0.74 11.01
C ARG A 104 3.75 -1.83 10.65
N CYS A 105 3.67 -2.22 9.38
CA CYS A 105 2.91 -3.41 8.97
C CYS A 105 3.68 -4.68 9.34
N ILE A 106 3.80 -4.95 10.64
CA ILE A 106 4.62 -6.07 11.15
C ILE A 106 4.10 -7.43 10.71
N GLY A 107 2.81 -7.56 10.39
CA GLY A 107 2.19 -8.80 9.91
C GLY A 107 2.51 -9.14 8.46
N LEU A 108 2.97 -8.17 7.65
CA LEU A 108 3.16 -8.34 6.21
C LEU A 108 4.28 -9.34 5.94
N THR A 109 3.96 -10.43 5.22
CA THR A 109 4.88 -11.54 4.98
C THR A 109 5.52 -11.51 3.60
N GLY A 110 4.89 -10.87 2.64
CA GLY A 110 5.40 -10.75 1.27
C GLY A 110 4.74 -9.60 0.52
N ILE A 111 5.46 -9.03 -0.42
CA ILE A 111 4.95 -8.02 -1.35
C ILE A 111 5.69 -8.11 -2.67
N VAL A 112 4.97 -7.91 -3.76
CA VAL A 112 5.54 -7.81 -5.09
C VAL A 112 5.50 -6.34 -5.52
N ILE A 113 6.69 -5.76 -5.77
CA ILE A 113 6.81 -4.39 -6.28
C ILE A 113 6.74 -4.45 -7.81
N PRO A 114 5.73 -3.81 -8.44
CA PRO A 114 5.59 -3.86 -9.89
C PRO A 114 6.67 -3.03 -10.62
N ASP A 115 6.96 -3.40 -11.86
CA ASP A 115 7.95 -2.72 -12.72
C ASP A 115 7.56 -1.27 -13.10
N SER A 116 6.34 -0.84 -12.78
CA SER A 116 5.91 0.56 -12.92
C SER A 116 6.55 1.48 -11.89
N VAL A 117 6.96 0.95 -10.73
CA VAL A 117 7.51 1.75 -9.63
C VAL A 117 8.87 2.35 -10.01
N ARG A 118 9.00 3.66 -9.80
CA ARG A 118 10.20 4.47 -10.04
C ARG A 118 10.83 5.00 -8.76
N GLU A 119 10.01 5.12 -7.72
CA GLU A 119 10.44 5.69 -6.45
C GLU A 119 9.78 4.96 -5.28
N ILE A 120 10.57 4.69 -4.25
CA ILE A 120 10.13 4.22 -2.93
C ILE A 120 10.56 5.31 -1.95
N GLN A 121 9.60 5.95 -1.29
CA GLN A 121 9.87 7.09 -0.42
C GLN A 121 10.30 6.67 0.99
N ASP A 122 10.55 7.66 1.85
CA ASP A 122 11.04 7.46 3.21
C ASP A 122 10.10 6.54 4.01
N GLU A 123 10.66 5.63 4.78
CA GLU A 123 9.93 4.74 5.70
C GLU A 123 8.83 3.86 5.07
N ALA A 124 8.80 3.72 3.75
CA ALA A 124 7.70 3.02 3.05
C ALA A 124 7.40 1.62 3.60
N PHE A 125 8.42 0.86 4.02
CA PHE A 125 8.31 -0.47 4.67
C PHE A 125 9.02 -0.50 6.03
N TYR A 126 9.07 0.64 6.73
CA TYR A 126 9.69 0.74 8.04
C TYR A 126 9.05 -0.24 9.04
N GLN A 127 9.87 -1.03 9.73
CA GLN A 127 9.43 -2.03 10.70
C GLN A 127 8.47 -3.12 10.18
N CYS A 128 8.50 -3.45 8.90
CA CYS A 128 7.84 -4.64 8.36
C CYS A 128 8.65 -5.90 8.71
N SER A 129 8.72 -6.25 10.00
CA SER A 129 9.69 -7.25 10.51
C SER A 129 9.42 -8.69 10.07
N ASN A 130 8.21 -9.02 9.64
CA ASN A 130 7.88 -10.33 9.08
C ASN A 130 8.02 -10.39 7.56
N LEU A 131 8.35 -9.28 6.91
CA LEU A 131 8.60 -9.23 5.47
C LEU A 131 9.97 -9.88 5.20
N ASP A 132 9.93 -11.13 4.71
CA ASP A 132 11.13 -11.97 4.62
C ASP A 132 12.07 -11.51 3.52
N THR A 133 11.56 -11.41 2.30
CA THR A 133 12.35 -10.97 1.15
C THR A 133 11.56 -10.03 0.28
N VAL A 134 12.13 -8.87 -0.02
CA VAL A 134 11.62 -7.92 -1.00
C VAL A 134 12.56 -7.86 -2.18
N VAL A 135 12.04 -8.10 -3.37
CA VAL A 135 12.77 -7.90 -4.62
C VAL A 135 12.36 -6.54 -5.18
N ILE A 136 13.32 -5.66 -5.33
CA ILE A 136 13.12 -4.33 -5.89
C ILE A 136 13.47 -4.39 -7.38
N PRO A 137 12.53 -4.04 -8.28
CA PRO A 137 12.79 -4.05 -9.72
C PRO A 137 13.81 -2.97 -10.13
N ASP A 138 14.51 -3.21 -11.23
CA ASP A 138 15.53 -2.29 -11.77
C ASP A 138 14.94 -0.94 -12.22
N SER A 139 13.63 -0.88 -12.38
CA SER A 139 12.88 0.36 -12.68
C SER A 139 12.95 1.40 -11.58
N VAL A 140 13.25 0.98 -10.33
CA VAL A 140 13.30 1.89 -9.17
C VAL A 140 14.59 2.70 -9.22
N ALA A 141 14.45 4.02 -9.39
CA ALA A 141 15.57 4.96 -9.49
C ALA A 141 15.89 5.66 -8.16
N ARG A 142 14.97 5.69 -7.20
CA ARG A 142 15.16 6.31 -5.89
C ARG A 142 14.57 5.48 -4.78
N ILE A 143 15.31 5.38 -3.68
CA ILE A 143 14.88 4.71 -2.45
C ILE A 143 15.16 5.66 -1.29
N GLY A 144 14.11 5.95 -0.53
CA GLY A 144 14.13 6.88 0.58
C GLY A 144 14.82 6.35 1.84
N ARG A 145 14.96 7.24 2.82
CA ARG A 145 15.61 6.94 4.08
C ARG A 145 14.77 5.93 4.88
N CYS A 146 15.43 4.97 5.49
CA CYS A 146 14.79 3.94 6.33
C CYS A 146 13.66 3.17 5.64
N ALA A 147 13.58 3.20 4.30
CA ALA A 147 12.50 2.59 3.54
C ALA A 147 12.29 1.10 3.86
N PHE A 148 13.38 0.39 4.20
CA PHE A 148 13.37 -1.04 4.53
C PHE A 148 13.98 -1.34 5.90
N LEU A 149 13.96 -0.39 6.83
CA LEU A 149 14.49 -0.62 8.17
C LEU A 149 13.70 -1.74 8.88
N ASN A 150 14.42 -2.78 9.33
CA ASN A 150 13.90 -4.00 9.95
C ASN A 150 13.16 -4.97 8.98
N VAL A 151 13.29 -4.80 7.67
CA VAL A 151 12.97 -5.84 6.70
C VAL A 151 14.13 -6.86 6.68
N ARG A 152 13.82 -8.16 6.64
CA ARG A 152 14.86 -9.22 6.77
C ARG A 152 15.83 -9.25 5.62
N ARG A 153 15.34 -9.17 4.38
CA ARG A 153 16.18 -9.22 3.18
C ARG A 153 15.62 -8.30 2.09
N VAL A 154 16.49 -7.53 1.48
CA VAL A 154 16.18 -6.73 0.29
C VAL A 154 17.13 -7.14 -0.83
N ILE A 155 16.59 -7.50 -1.98
CA ILE A 155 17.34 -7.84 -3.19
C ILE A 155 17.13 -6.70 -4.18
N TYR A 156 18.23 -6.05 -4.58
CA TYR A 156 18.20 -4.98 -5.56
C TYR A 156 19.48 -4.99 -6.40
N HIS A 157 19.33 -5.03 -7.70
CA HIS A 157 20.43 -5.04 -8.68
C HIS A 157 20.55 -3.72 -9.45
N GLY A 158 19.61 -2.81 -9.29
CA GLY A 158 19.58 -1.54 -9.99
C GLY A 158 20.56 -0.50 -9.44
N GLY A 159 20.59 0.67 -10.09
CA GLY A 159 21.50 1.79 -9.80
C GLY A 159 20.88 2.89 -8.94
N ALA A 160 19.83 2.62 -8.16
CA ALA A 160 19.15 3.65 -7.37
C ALA A 160 20.10 4.37 -6.44
N LYS A 161 20.00 5.69 -6.44
CA LYS A 161 20.68 6.56 -5.49
C LYS A 161 19.76 6.80 -4.31
N GLY A 162 20.25 6.58 -3.13
CA GLY A 162 19.54 6.82 -1.88
C GLY A 162 20.41 6.45 -0.69
N PHE A 163 20.10 6.97 0.48
CA PHE A 163 20.91 6.79 1.66
C PHE A 163 20.13 6.25 2.84
N PRO A 164 20.80 5.63 3.74
CA PRO A 164 20.79 4.17 3.91
C PRO A 164 19.34 3.71 3.97
N TRP A 165 18.97 2.82 3.13
CA TRP A 165 17.58 2.26 3.04
C TRP A 165 17.18 1.54 4.33
N GLY A 166 18.09 1.43 5.28
CA GLY A 166 17.88 0.77 6.56
C GLY A 166 17.75 -0.74 6.47
N ALA A 167 17.96 -1.31 5.29
CA ALA A 167 18.02 -2.76 5.15
C ALA A 167 19.18 -3.27 6.01
N THR A 168 18.90 -4.17 6.95
CA THR A 168 19.95 -4.93 7.61
C THR A 168 20.70 -5.69 6.52
N ARG A 169 22.01 -5.44 6.40
CA ARG A 169 22.86 -6.22 5.51
C ARG A 169 22.67 -7.69 5.88
N GLY A 170 21.88 -8.41 5.10
CA GLY A 170 22.00 -9.85 5.05
C GLY A 170 23.35 -10.16 4.40
N ASN A 171 24.21 -10.83 5.15
CA ASN A 171 25.45 -11.40 4.63
C ASN A 171 25.11 -12.40 3.52
#